data_71ed59aa0a71062b378c88e6a94cdad1
#
_entry.id   71ed59aa0a71062b378c88e6a94cdad1
#
_cell.length_a   1.000
_cell.length_b   1.000
_cell.length_c   1.000
_cell.angle_alpha   90.00
_cell.angle_beta   90.00
_cell.angle_gamma   90.00
#
_symmetry.space_group_name_H-M   'P 1'
#
loop_
_entity.id
_entity.type
_entity.pdbx_description
1 polymer ?
#
loop_
_entity_poly.entity_id
_entity_poly.type
_entity_poly.pdbx_seq_one_letter_code
_entity_poly.pdbx_strand_id
1 'polypeptide(L)'
;MEKEKTTIFDKIWDFFASVRLTIVVFIALASTSIIGTIVEQQAEPATNIKLLAKFFGDSTAPTVYNIFVKLGFMDMYHSWWFVSLLILFSVNLIVCSIERLPKTWRLVKTPLRPLNENVIKTLPVKKEMSIKTSLNTAKDEVLKSLSSYRYHVLAESAEENAVQFYSQKGRYTRLGFYIVHLSIILVFIGAIIGARFGFNGYLNLPEGRSALFALLRTEPLAQTEQAEREQMLDVMESSQGDVSLTAKNLGMTQDILDAKFKKYGIRPLGFTVKCNWYNTEYYSQTDMAQEFQSELVVIEGGREVMKKVIEVNSPLIYKGITFYQSSYGMVPNAVGTFILKTIPKNGTGDTLNLKFGQSFLIPGTNTRGTIVNFSPALTRDNNTGNLVTYSENMVNPGVGIEFDSPNAGKFTGWILKRYPETGVLPDGSQIKFIDYWGVEYTGLQVSKDPGVWLIYLASIIMSFGLYAAFFMSHKKIWIILRSETSGEKGSVKIIAGGSASKNRLAFEREIERILSKISQTIEGLRPVGRE
;
A
#
# COMPACT_ATOMS: atom_id res chain seq x y z
N MET A 1 22.22 -36.29 36.29
CA MET A 1 21.41 -35.63 35.24
C MET A 1 22.19 -35.74 33.94
N GLU A 2 21.88 -36.75 33.14
CA GLU A 2 22.42 -36.88 31.78
C GLU A 2 21.96 -35.68 30.97
N LYS A 3 22.91 -34.94 30.38
CA LYS A 3 22.60 -33.95 29.36
C LYS A 3 22.07 -34.72 28.15
N GLU A 4 20.75 -34.68 27.92
CA GLU A 4 20.18 -35.12 26.65
C GLU A 4 21.01 -34.50 25.51
N LYS A 5 21.52 -35.36 24.62
CA LYS A 5 22.28 -34.94 23.45
C LYS A 5 21.32 -34.11 22.57
N THR A 6 21.48 -32.78 22.57
CA THR A 6 20.73 -31.90 21.70
C THR A 6 20.97 -32.33 20.25
N THR A 7 19.90 -32.68 19.56
CA THR A 7 19.93 -33.06 18.15
C THR A 7 20.25 -31.83 17.27
N ILE A 8 20.64 -32.05 16.04
CA ILE A 8 20.82 -30.94 15.07
C ILE A 8 19.50 -30.17 14.89
N PHE A 9 18.37 -30.88 14.92
CA PHE A 9 17.05 -30.28 14.85
C PHE A 9 16.78 -29.32 16.02
N ASP A 10 17.13 -29.71 17.25
CA ASP A 10 16.96 -28.84 18.42
C ASP A 10 17.77 -27.56 18.31
N LYS A 11 19.01 -27.64 17.80
CA LYS A 11 19.84 -26.44 17.57
C LYS A 11 19.26 -25.51 16.53
N ILE A 12 18.71 -26.05 15.43
CA ILE A 12 18.04 -25.28 14.38
C ILE A 12 16.77 -24.65 14.96
N TRP A 13 15.99 -25.40 15.71
CA TRP A 13 14.76 -24.90 16.33
C TRP A 13 15.06 -23.75 17.30
N ASP A 14 16.04 -23.92 18.19
CA ASP A 14 16.47 -22.90 19.15
C ASP A 14 17.00 -21.64 18.47
N PHE A 15 17.71 -21.79 17.35
CA PHE A 15 18.13 -20.65 16.54
C PHE A 15 16.94 -19.84 16.04
N PHE A 16 15.95 -20.51 15.43
CA PHE A 16 14.74 -19.84 14.94
C PHE A 16 13.80 -19.38 16.07
N ALA A 17 13.83 -20.00 17.25
CA ALA A 17 13.07 -19.54 18.42
C ALA A 17 13.71 -18.34 19.14
N SER A 18 14.88 -17.89 18.70
CA SER A 18 15.66 -16.86 19.37
C SER A 18 15.11 -15.46 19.15
N VAL A 19 14.85 -14.73 20.24
CA VAL A 19 14.50 -13.29 20.21
C VAL A 19 15.64 -12.43 19.65
N ARG A 20 16.89 -12.85 19.84
CA ARG A 20 18.05 -12.14 19.30
C ARG A 20 17.99 -12.12 17.77
N LEU A 21 17.66 -13.27 17.16
CA LEU A 21 17.44 -13.38 15.73
C LEU A 21 16.32 -12.43 15.27
N THR A 22 15.18 -12.41 15.98
CA THR A 22 14.07 -11.50 15.69
C THR A 22 14.53 -10.04 15.63
N ILE A 23 15.30 -9.59 16.64
CA ILE A 23 15.77 -8.20 16.72
C ILE A 23 16.71 -7.89 15.56
N VAL A 24 17.68 -8.75 15.27
CA VAL A 24 18.64 -8.55 14.18
C VAL A 24 17.93 -8.46 12.82
N VAL A 25 17.05 -9.42 12.53
CA VAL A 25 16.31 -9.45 11.26
C VAL A 25 15.37 -8.25 11.14
N PHE A 26 14.71 -7.86 12.24
CA PHE A 26 13.84 -6.68 12.25
C PHE A 26 14.62 -5.38 11.99
N ILE A 27 15.79 -5.20 12.60
CA ILE A 27 16.66 -4.04 12.34
C ILE A 27 17.13 -4.05 10.89
N ALA A 28 17.53 -5.21 10.34
CA ALA A 28 17.96 -5.33 8.95
C ALA A 28 16.82 -4.96 7.99
N LEU A 29 15.60 -5.50 8.20
CA LEU A 29 14.42 -5.17 7.41
C LEU A 29 14.07 -3.67 7.52
N ALA A 30 14.07 -3.10 8.72
CA ALA A 30 13.77 -1.69 8.91
C ALA A 30 14.80 -0.78 8.20
N SER A 31 16.09 -1.06 8.36
CA SER A 31 17.16 -0.27 7.74
C SER A 31 17.11 -0.34 6.22
N THR A 32 16.92 -1.54 5.66
CA THR A 32 16.81 -1.70 4.20
C THR A 32 15.54 -1.07 3.65
N SER A 33 14.41 -1.18 4.37
CA SER A 33 13.14 -0.56 3.95
C SER A 33 13.23 0.98 3.94
N ILE A 34 13.98 1.59 4.87
CA ILE A 34 14.24 3.04 4.84
C ILE A 34 14.96 3.41 3.54
N ILE A 35 16.01 2.68 3.17
CA ILE A 35 16.73 2.92 1.91
C ILE A 35 15.79 2.74 0.71
N GLY A 36 15.00 1.65 0.70
CA GLY A 36 14.04 1.36 -0.37
C GLY A 36 12.90 2.38 -0.51
N THR A 37 12.60 3.14 0.55
CA THR A 37 11.61 4.22 0.51
C THR A 37 12.22 5.53 -0.01
N ILE A 38 13.50 5.79 0.26
CA ILE A 38 14.21 6.97 -0.24
C ILE A 38 14.47 6.84 -1.74
N VAL A 39 14.89 5.66 -2.19
CA VAL A 39 15.18 5.38 -3.61
C VAL A 39 13.87 5.10 -4.33
N GLU A 40 13.64 5.78 -5.44
CA GLU A 40 12.46 5.54 -6.27
C GLU A 40 12.61 4.20 -6.99
N GLN A 41 11.74 3.23 -6.61
CA GLN A 41 11.81 1.86 -7.09
C GLN A 41 11.40 1.78 -8.57
N GLN A 42 12.21 1.07 -9.39
CA GLN A 42 11.96 0.87 -10.81
C GLN A 42 11.83 2.17 -11.64
N ALA A 43 12.37 3.28 -11.14
CA ALA A 43 12.39 4.55 -11.84
C ALA A 43 13.54 4.62 -12.86
N GLU A 44 13.46 5.62 -13.75
CA GLU A 44 14.55 5.88 -14.70
C GLU A 44 15.87 6.22 -13.96
N PRO A 45 17.02 5.77 -14.49
CA PRO A 45 18.33 5.99 -13.88
C PRO A 45 18.60 7.47 -13.52
N ALA A 46 18.21 8.38 -14.40
CA ALA A 46 18.44 9.83 -14.22
C ALA A 46 17.76 10.38 -12.95
N THR A 47 16.56 9.88 -12.61
CA THR A 47 15.82 10.30 -11.42
C THR A 47 16.59 9.96 -10.14
N ASN A 48 17.01 8.70 -10.02
CA ASN A 48 17.75 8.23 -8.85
C ASN A 48 19.17 8.80 -8.77
N ILE A 49 19.85 8.99 -9.91
CA ILE A 49 21.17 9.67 -9.92
C ILE A 49 21.04 11.11 -9.40
N LYS A 50 20.01 11.86 -9.87
CA LYS A 50 19.74 13.21 -9.38
C LYS A 50 19.38 13.25 -7.89
N LEU A 51 18.67 12.24 -7.40
CA LEU A 51 18.38 12.10 -5.98
C LEU A 51 19.65 11.84 -5.17
N LEU A 52 20.49 10.88 -5.61
CA LEU A 52 21.73 10.51 -4.95
C LEU A 52 22.76 11.64 -4.98
N ALA A 53 22.75 12.49 -6.02
CA ALA A 53 23.61 13.66 -6.14
C ALA A 53 23.39 14.66 -4.99
N LYS A 54 22.17 14.76 -4.45
CA LYS A 54 21.88 15.61 -3.29
C LYS A 54 22.59 15.16 -2.01
N PHE A 55 22.92 13.87 -1.89
CA PHE A 55 23.56 13.29 -0.69
C PHE A 55 25.06 13.05 -0.89
N PHE A 56 25.49 12.68 -2.10
CA PHE A 56 26.86 12.22 -2.38
C PHE A 56 27.61 13.13 -3.35
N GLY A 57 26.96 14.18 -3.89
CA GLY A 57 27.51 15.08 -4.91
C GLY A 57 27.45 14.50 -6.33
N ASP A 58 27.45 15.38 -7.35
CA ASP A 58 27.21 15.04 -8.74
C ASP A 58 28.25 14.06 -9.33
N SER A 59 29.52 14.19 -8.92
CA SER A 59 30.63 13.32 -9.41
C SER A 59 30.53 11.88 -8.88
N THR A 60 29.98 11.69 -7.67
CA THR A 60 29.97 10.40 -6.98
C THR A 60 28.65 9.65 -7.19
N ALA A 61 27.55 10.37 -7.45
CA ALA A 61 26.22 9.81 -7.58
C ALA A 61 26.09 8.69 -8.63
N PRO A 62 26.69 8.76 -9.83
CA PRO A 62 26.63 7.68 -10.80
C PRO A 62 27.29 6.39 -10.30
N THR A 63 28.39 6.51 -9.55
CA THR A 63 29.08 5.35 -8.97
C THR A 63 28.24 4.70 -7.88
N VAL A 64 27.64 5.49 -6.99
CA VAL A 64 26.73 5.01 -5.94
C VAL A 64 25.50 4.36 -6.56
N TYR A 65 24.93 4.97 -7.60
CA TYR A 65 23.81 4.39 -8.34
C TYR A 65 24.15 2.99 -8.88
N ASN A 66 25.30 2.82 -9.53
CA ASN A 66 25.73 1.53 -10.05
C ASN A 66 25.95 0.48 -8.95
N ILE A 67 26.44 0.88 -7.78
CA ILE A 67 26.53 -0.01 -6.62
C ILE A 67 25.14 -0.44 -6.15
N PHE A 68 24.21 0.49 -6.06
CA PHE A 68 22.83 0.21 -5.65
C PHE A 68 22.09 -0.70 -6.64
N VAL A 69 22.32 -0.52 -7.95
CA VAL A 69 21.81 -1.45 -8.99
C VAL A 69 22.34 -2.85 -8.77
N LYS A 70 23.67 -3.02 -8.60
CA LYS A 70 24.31 -4.33 -8.37
C LYS A 70 23.82 -5.01 -7.08
N LEU A 71 23.53 -4.24 -6.07
CA LEU A 71 22.98 -4.74 -4.80
C LEU A 71 21.46 -4.97 -4.84
N GLY A 72 20.78 -4.61 -5.93
CA GLY A 72 19.34 -4.77 -6.10
C GLY A 72 18.50 -3.74 -5.32
N PHE A 73 19.06 -2.61 -4.89
CA PHE A 73 18.29 -1.56 -4.18
C PHE A 73 17.33 -0.80 -5.08
N MET A 74 17.52 -0.82 -6.41
CA MET A 74 16.61 -0.16 -7.37
C MET A 74 15.32 -0.96 -7.60
N ASP A 75 15.31 -2.25 -7.26
CA ASP A 75 14.13 -3.11 -7.18
C ASP A 75 14.22 -3.99 -5.93
N MET A 76 14.35 -3.32 -4.79
CA MET A 76 14.66 -3.94 -3.51
C MET A 76 13.61 -4.95 -3.08
N TYR A 77 12.33 -4.61 -3.24
CA TYR A 77 11.24 -5.45 -2.77
C TYR A 77 11.12 -6.80 -3.50
N HIS A 78 11.70 -6.92 -4.71
CA HIS A 78 11.80 -8.17 -5.46
C HIS A 78 13.20 -8.82 -5.37
N SER A 79 14.16 -8.17 -4.71
CA SER A 79 15.50 -8.72 -4.55
C SER A 79 15.50 -10.01 -3.73
N TRP A 80 16.33 -10.98 -4.13
CA TRP A 80 16.40 -12.29 -3.49
C TRP A 80 16.75 -12.21 -1.99
N TRP A 81 17.62 -11.28 -1.61
CA TRP A 81 18.06 -11.12 -0.21
C TRP A 81 16.97 -10.47 0.66
N PHE A 82 16.20 -9.50 0.14
CA PHE A 82 15.09 -8.89 0.88
C PHE A 82 13.95 -9.89 1.09
N VAL A 83 13.60 -10.65 0.04
CA VAL A 83 12.61 -11.73 0.14
C VAL A 83 13.10 -12.81 1.14
N SER A 84 14.40 -13.15 1.13
CA SER A 84 14.98 -14.09 2.10
C SER A 84 14.89 -13.58 3.53
N LEU A 85 15.10 -12.28 3.78
CA LEU A 85 14.91 -11.66 5.10
C LEU A 85 13.44 -11.73 5.54
N LEU A 86 12.48 -11.51 4.64
CA LEU A 86 11.05 -11.64 4.95
C LEU A 86 10.67 -13.09 5.29
N ILE A 87 11.19 -14.06 4.55
CA ILE A 87 10.99 -15.49 4.83
C ILE A 87 11.61 -15.84 6.19
N LEU A 88 12.85 -15.42 6.44
CA LEU A 88 13.54 -15.65 7.71
C LEU A 88 12.77 -15.06 8.89
N PHE A 89 12.27 -13.83 8.73
CA PHE A 89 11.41 -13.17 9.72
C PHE A 89 10.12 -13.95 9.97
N SER A 90 9.46 -14.42 8.91
CA SER A 90 8.21 -15.18 8.99
C SER A 90 8.42 -16.52 9.73
N VAL A 91 9.47 -17.25 9.38
CA VAL A 91 9.83 -18.52 10.05
C VAL A 91 10.15 -18.28 11.51
N ASN A 92 10.97 -17.27 11.83
CA ASN A 92 11.27 -16.91 13.20
C ASN A 92 10.01 -16.55 14.00
N LEU A 93 9.10 -15.77 13.42
CA LEU A 93 7.83 -15.37 14.03
C LEU A 93 6.94 -16.59 14.36
N ILE A 94 6.85 -17.55 13.43
CA ILE A 94 6.09 -18.79 13.60
C ILE A 94 6.70 -19.65 14.72
N VAL A 95 8.00 -19.93 14.64
CA VAL A 95 8.70 -20.80 15.60
C VAL A 95 8.67 -20.20 17.00
N CYS A 96 8.96 -18.89 17.14
CA CYS A 96 8.84 -18.20 18.42
C CYS A 96 7.42 -18.26 19.00
N SER A 97 6.40 -18.17 18.15
CA SER A 97 5.00 -18.23 18.58
C SER A 97 4.64 -19.63 19.06
N ILE A 98 5.01 -20.67 18.30
CA ILE A 98 4.76 -22.08 18.66
C ILE A 98 5.46 -22.43 19.98
N GLU A 99 6.72 -22.05 20.15
CA GLU A 99 7.50 -22.35 21.35
C GLU A 99 6.92 -21.71 22.63
N ARG A 100 6.39 -20.48 22.50
CA ARG A 100 5.93 -19.70 23.67
C ARG A 100 4.45 -19.83 23.96
N LEU A 101 3.63 -20.14 22.97
CA LEU A 101 2.17 -20.24 23.12
C LEU A 101 1.75 -21.23 24.21
N PRO A 102 2.32 -22.45 24.33
CA PRO A 102 1.92 -23.40 25.38
C PRO A 102 2.17 -22.85 26.78
N LYS A 103 3.30 -22.15 27.00
CA LYS A 103 3.65 -21.54 28.28
C LYS A 103 2.63 -20.43 28.64
N THR A 104 2.32 -19.57 27.68
CA THR A 104 1.33 -18.50 27.86
C THR A 104 -0.07 -19.07 28.06
N TRP A 105 -0.44 -20.10 27.31
CA TRP A 105 -1.73 -20.77 27.43
C TRP A 105 -1.95 -21.41 28.80
N ARG A 106 -0.91 -22.05 29.37
CA ARG A 106 -0.94 -22.55 30.75
C ARG A 106 -1.22 -21.41 31.74
N LEU A 107 -0.54 -20.26 31.60
CA LEU A 107 -0.77 -19.11 32.47
C LEU A 107 -2.19 -18.52 32.33
N VAL A 108 -2.80 -18.59 31.15
CA VAL A 108 -4.19 -18.17 30.92
C VAL A 108 -5.16 -19.17 31.57
N LYS A 109 -4.88 -20.47 31.48
CA LYS A 109 -5.76 -21.52 32.04
C LYS A 109 -5.59 -21.75 33.54
N THR A 110 -4.42 -21.42 34.11
CA THR A 110 -4.15 -21.63 35.53
C THR A 110 -5.17 -20.90 36.40
N PRO A 111 -5.94 -21.62 37.24
CA PRO A 111 -6.90 -20.99 38.12
C PRO A 111 -6.19 -20.16 39.19
N LEU A 112 -6.82 -19.07 39.60
CA LEU A 112 -6.35 -18.29 40.72
C LEU A 112 -6.56 -19.09 42.00
N ARG A 113 -5.63 -18.99 42.95
CA ARG A 113 -5.68 -19.69 44.24
C ARG A 113 -5.76 -18.67 45.38
N PRO A 114 -6.31 -19.05 46.56
CA PRO A 114 -6.23 -18.23 47.76
C PRO A 114 -4.77 -18.00 48.13
N LEU A 115 -4.48 -16.86 48.75
CA LEU A 115 -3.16 -16.47 49.21
C LEU A 115 -3.21 -16.23 50.72
N ASN A 116 -2.14 -16.59 51.43
CA ASN A 116 -1.99 -16.23 52.83
C ASN A 116 -1.89 -14.68 52.96
N GLU A 117 -2.41 -14.12 54.05
CA GLU A 117 -2.39 -12.71 54.36
C GLU A 117 -1.00 -12.08 54.22
N ASN A 118 0.03 -12.75 54.71
CA ASN A 118 1.41 -12.30 54.62
C ASN A 118 1.87 -12.15 53.16
N VAL A 119 1.41 -13.03 52.28
CA VAL A 119 1.72 -12.98 50.85
C VAL A 119 0.95 -11.83 50.20
N ILE A 120 -0.33 -11.59 50.56
CA ILE A 120 -1.12 -10.47 50.04
C ILE A 120 -0.48 -9.11 50.40
N LYS A 121 0.10 -8.99 51.60
CA LYS A 121 0.83 -7.80 52.03
C LYS A 121 2.13 -7.55 51.26
N THR A 122 2.65 -8.52 50.53
CA THR A 122 3.84 -8.36 49.65
C THR A 122 3.48 -8.03 48.21
N LEU A 123 2.20 -8.05 47.84
CA LEU A 123 1.77 -7.77 46.48
C LEU A 123 2.09 -6.30 46.07
N PRO A 124 2.31 -6.05 44.76
CA PRO A 124 2.67 -4.73 44.24
C PRO A 124 1.67 -3.62 44.58
N VAL A 125 0.40 -3.96 44.68
CA VAL A 125 -0.67 -3.04 45.16
C VAL A 125 -1.30 -3.67 46.37
N LYS A 126 -1.35 -2.91 47.49
CA LYS A 126 -1.96 -3.31 48.74
C LYS A 126 -2.59 -2.12 49.46
N LYS A 127 -3.72 -2.37 50.11
CA LYS A 127 -4.45 -1.39 50.93
C LYS A 127 -5.12 -2.14 52.08
N GLU A 128 -5.17 -1.49 53.25
CA GLU A 128 -5.83 -2.02 54.42
C GLU A 128 -6.82 -0.94 54.93
N MET A 129 -7.96 -1.38 55.46
CA MET A 129 -8.93 -0.52 56.12
C MET A 129 -9.72 -1.28 57.16
N SER A 130 -10.17 -0.64 58.21
CA SER A 130 -11.08 -1.23 59.23
C SER A 130 -12.41 -0.50 59.20
N ILE A 131 -13.50 -1.26 59.20
CA ILE A 131 -14.87 -0.69 59.15
C ILE A 131 -15.69 -1.31 60.28
N LYS A 132 -16.49 -0.48 60.96
CA LYS A 132 -17.44 -0.91 62.02
C LYS A 132 -18.69 -1.53 61.36
N THR A 133 -18.70 -2.85 61.19
CA THR A 133 -19.81 -3.59 60.57
C THR A 133 -19.72 -5.07 60.92
N SER A 134 -20.77 -5.83 60.61
CA SER A 134 -20.74 -7.28 60.72
C SER A 134 -19.97 -7.92 59.52
N LEU A 135 -19.37 -9.09 59.74
CA LEU A 135 -18.65 -9.83 58.68
C LEU A 135 -19.56 -10.13 57.49
N ASN A 136 -20.83 -10.49 57.73
CA ASN A 136 -21.77 -10.81 56.67
C ASN A 136 -22.12 -9.57 55.82
N THR A 137 -22.36 -8.40 56.42
CA THR A 137 -22.61 -7.14 55.70
C THR A 137 -21.37 -6.74 54.87
N ALA A 138 -20.17 -6.86 55.44
CA ALA A 138 -18.92 -6.59 54.71
C ALA A 138 -18.77 -7.52 53.52
N LYS A 139 -19.09 -8.83 53.67
CA LYS A 139 -19.08 -9.83 52.61
C LYS A 139 -19.97 -9.44 51.45
N ASP A 140 -21.23 -9.08 51.70
CA ASP A 140 -22.20 -8.74 50.66
C ASP A 140 -21.80 -7.48 49.91
N GLU A 141 -21.28 -6.47 50.60
CA GLU A 141 -20.84 -5.22 49.96
C GLU A 141 -19.56 -5.39 49.15
N VAL A 142 -18.61 -6.23 49.60
CA VAL A 142 -17.43 -6.58 48.81
C VAL A 142 -17.84 -7.30 47.52
N LEU A 143 -18.77 -8.26 47.57
CA LEU A 143 -19.27 -8.98 46.40
C LEU A 143 -19.96 -8.05 45.41
N LYS A 144 -20.86 -7.16 45.89
CA LYS A 144 -21.51 -6.15 45.06
C LYS A 144 -20.52 -5.20 44.40
N SER A 145 -19.54 -4.72 45.18
CA SER A 145 -18.52 -3.80 44.72
C SER A 145 -17.65 -4.47 43.63
N LEU A 146 -17.13 -5.65 43.86
CA LEU A 146 -16.36 -6.42 42.90
C LEU A 146 -17.14 -6.68 41.60
N SER A 147 -18.41 -7.06 41.72
CA SER A 147 -19.30 -7.27 40.55
C SER A 147 -19.49 -5.99 39.75
N SER A 148 -19.67 -4.83 40.38
CA SER A 148 -19.81 -3.55 39.69
C SER A 148 -18.58 -3.14 38.86
N TYR A 149 -17.39 -3.61 39.26
CA TYR A 149 -16.14 -3.45 38.51
C TYR A 149 -15.87 -4.62 37.57
N ARG A 150 -16.86 -5.49 37.29
CA ARG A 150 -16.75 -6.67 36.42
C ARG A 150 -15.69 -7.67 36.87
N TYR A 151 -15.53 -7.85 38.18
CA TYR A 151 -14.77 -8.96 38.74
C TYR A 151 -15.75 -10.09 39.08
N HIS A 152 -15.58 -11.23 38.43
CA HIS A 152 -16.30 -12.44 38.80
C HIS A 152 -15.53 -13.13 39.90
N VAL A 153 -16.09 -13.26 41.07
CA VAL A 153 -15.48 -13.97 42.20
C VAL A 153 -15.39 -15.44 41.87
N LEU A 154 -14.18 -15.99 41.86
CA LEU A 154 -13.91 -17.36 41.41
C LEU A 154 -14.12 -18.38 42.53
N ALA A 155 -13.84 -17.99 43.75
CA ALA A 155 -14.05 -18.83 44.93
C ALA A 155 -13.94 -18.01 46.21
N GLU A 156 -14.50 -18.56 47.24
CA GLU A 156 -14.47 -18.08 48.62
C GLU A 156 -13.75 -19.15 49.43
N SER A 157 -12.80 -18.74 50.25
CA SER A 157 -12.19 -19.59 51.28
C SER A 157 -12.56 -18.97 52.62
N ALA A 158 -13.24 -19.73 53.51
CA ALA A 158 -13.66 -19.28 54.83
C ALA A 158 -12.88 -20.03 55.90
N GLU A 159 -12.31 -19.27 56.84
CA GLU A 159 -11.81 -19.72 58.14
C GLU A 159 -12.77 -19.22 59.21
N GLU A 160 -12.71 -19.73 60.44
CA GLU A 160 -13.69 -19.48 61.51
C GLU A 160 -14.00 -17.99 61.77
N ASN A 161 -13.05 -17.04 61.50
CA ASN A 161 -13.21 -15.60 61.67
C ASN A 161 -12.70 -14.77 60.45
N ALA A 162 -12.48 -15.40 59.32
CA ALA A 162 -11.97 -14.71 58.12
C ALA A 162 -12.57 -15.26 56.84
N VAL A 163 -12.86 -14.37 55.90
CA VAL A 163 -13.34 -14.75 54.55
C VAL A 163 -12.42 -14.14 53.51
N GLN A 164 -12.00 -14.91 52.53
CA GLN A 164 -11.17 -14.43 51.44
C GLN A 164 -11.91 -14.55 50.11
N PHE A 165 -11.92 -13.44 49.35
CA PHE A 165 -12.35 -13.38 47.98
C PHE A 165 -11.16 -13.19 47.07
N TYR A 166 -11.19 -13.86 45.91
CA TYR A 166 -10.18 -13.66 44.91
C TYR A 166 -10.79 -13.74 43.52
N SER A 167 -10.32 -12.88 42.63
CA SER A 167 -10.84 -12.75 41.29
C SER A 167 -9.77 -12.31 40.31
N GLN A 168 -9.98 -12.58 39.05
CA GLN A 168 -9.13 -12.11 37.97
C GLN A 168 -9.94 -11.62 36.77
N LYS A 169 -9.40 -10.63 36.08
CA LYS A 169 -10.02 -9.99 34.92
C LYS A 169 -8.99 -9.81 33.81
N GLY A 170 -9.39 -10.07 32.54
CA GLY A 170 -8.53 -9.83 31.40
C GLY A 170 -7.43 -10.87 31.18
N ARG A 171 -7.61 -12.12 31.62
CA ARG A 171 -6.59 -13.20 31.44
C ARG A 171 -6.20 -13.46 29.98
N TYR A 172 -7.15 -13.33 29.03
CA TYR A 172 -6.93 -13.55 27.61
C TYR A 172 -6.15 -12.42 26.93
N THR A 173 -5.95 -11.29 27.57
CA THR A 173 -5.15 -10.18 27.02
C THR A 173 -3.70 -10.56 26.75
N ARG A 174 -3.21 -11.62 27.39
CA ARG A 174 -1.90 -12.23 27.13
C ARG A 174 -1.79 -12.84 25.73
N LEU A 175 -2.93 -13.13 25.08
CA LEU A 175 -2.97 -13.66 23.73
C LEU A 175 -2.90 -12.57 22.65
N GLY A 176 -3.06 -11.30 23.03
CA GLY A 176 -3.03 -10.17 22.09
C GLY A 176 -1.76 -10.15 21.23
N PHE A 177 -0.62 -10.48 21.83
CA PHE A 177 0.65 -10.60 21.13
C PHE A 177 0.62 -11.67 20.00
N TYR A 178 0.00 -12.83 20.26
CA TYR A 178 -0.11 -13.91 19.25
C TYR A 178 -1.10 -13.55 18.14
N ILE A 179 -2.12 -12.76 18.46
CA ILE A 179 -3.06 -12.23 17.46
C ILE A 179 -2.31 -11.31 16.49
N VAL A 180 -1.41 -10.44 16.98
CA VAL A 180 -0.56 -9.60 16.15
C VAL A 180 0.38 -10.45 15.28
N HIS A 181 1.03 -11.46 15.84
CA HIS A 181 1.91 -12.35 15.07
C HIS A 181 1.15 -13.09 13.97
N LEU A 182 -0.03 -13.63 14.29
CA LEU A 182 -0.90 -14.28 13.29
C LEU A 182 -1.29 -13.30 12.17
N SER A 183 -1.64 -12.06 12.52
CA SER A 183 -2.00 -11.04 11.53
C SER A 183 -0.85 -10.73 10.58
N ILE A 184 0.39 -10.62 11.06
CA ILE A 184 1.57 -10.41 10.22
C ILE A 184 1.75 -11.57 9.23
N ILE A 185 1.57 -12.81 9.70
CA ILE A 185 1.63 -13.99 8.83
C ILE A 185 0.54 -13.93 7.75
N LEU A 186 -0.69 -13.53 8.12
CA LEU A 186 -1.79 -13.38 7.16
C LEU A 186 -1.50 -12.28 6.12
N VAL A 187 -0.86 -11.16 6.53
CA VAL A 187 -0.39 -10.12 5.59
C VAL A 187 0.59 -10.72 4.58
N PHE A 188 1.57 -11.49 5.03
CA PHE A 188 2.52 -12.14 4.11
C PHE A 188 1.87 -13.14 3.18
N ILE A 189 0.92 -13.94 3.66
CA ILE A 189 0.14 -14.85 2.81
C ILE A 189 -0.64 -14.05 1.75
N GLY A 190 -1.31 -12.95 2.15
CA GLY A 190 -2.00 -12.06 1.22
C GLY A 190 -1.05 -11.48 0.16
N ALA A 191 0.12 -11.00 0.59
CA ALA A 191 1.14 -10.48 -0.33
C ALA A 191 1.66 -11.55 -1.33
N ILE A 192 1.88 -12.78 -0.88
CA ILE A 192 2.28 -13.90 -1.75
C ILE A 192 1.16 -14.22 -2.76
N ILE A 193 -0.10 -14.25 -2.33
CA ILE A 193 -1.25 -14.47 -3.22
C ILE A 193 -1.32 -13.34 -4.26
N GLY A 194 -1.18 -12.07 -3.84
CA GLY A 194 -1.14 -10.92 -4.74
C GLY A 194 0.00 -11.02 -5.75
N ALA A 195 1.21 -11.31 -5.30
CA ALA A 195 2.38 -11.43 -6.16
C ALA A 195 2.29 -12.61 -7.15
N ARG A 196 1.67 -13.74 -6.75
CA ARG A 196 1.61 -14.94 -7.59
C ARG A 196 0.45 -14.94 -8.58
N PHE A 197 -0.69 -14.37 -8.20
CA PHE A 197 -1.95 -14.42 -8.97
C PHE A 197 -2.45 -13.04 -9.39
N GLY A 198 -1.80 -11.97 -8.94
CA GLY A 198 -2.09 -10.60 -9.33
C GLY A 198 -1.25 -10.14 -10.53
N PHE A 199 -1.54 -8.94 -10.98
CA PHE A 199 -0.73 -8.19 -11.93
C PHE A 199 -0.97 -6.70 -11.81
N ASN A 200 0.02 -5.90 -12.23
CA ASN A 200 -0.08 -4.46 -12.42
C ASN A 200 0.34 -4.12 -13.86
N GLY A 201 -0.52 -3.42 -14.55
CA GLY A 201 -0.30 -3.01 -15.93
C GLY A 201 -0.87 -1.63 -16.19
N TYR A 202 -0.77 -1.20 -17.41
CA TYR A 202 -1.30 0.05 -17.91
C TYR A 202 -2.03 -0.16 -19.24
N LEU A 203 -2.89 0.77 -19.56
CA LEU A 203 -3.67 0.77 -20.78
C LEU A 203 -3.92 2.22 -21.20
N ASN A 204 -3.35 2.63 -22.33
CA ASN A 204 -3.68 3.90 -22.95
C ASN A 204 -4.83 3.67 -23.92
N LEU A 205 -6.01 4.16 -23.58
CA LEU A 205 -7.24 3.88 -24.29
C LEU A 205 -7.77 5.17 -24.96
N PRO A 206 -7.63 5.31 -26.28
CA PRO A 206 -8.16 6.46 -27.00
C PRO A 206 -9.69 6.53 -26.91
N GLU A 207 -10.25 7.74 -26.95
CA GLU A 207 -11.68 7.96 -26.99
C GLU A 207 -12.33 7.21 -28.17
N GLY A 208 -13.45 6.57 -27.90
CA GLY A 208 -14.18 5.72 -28.85
C GLY A 208 -13.55 4.35 -29.13
N ARG A 209 -12.34 4.07 -28.63
CA ARG A 209 -11.63 2.80 -28.84
C ARG A 209 -11.87 1.80 -27.72
N SER A 210 -11.54 0.55 -28.02
CA SER A 210 -11.68 -0.59 -27.12
C SER A 210 -10.34 -1.30 -26.95
N ALA A 211 -10.14 -1.97 -25.82
CA ALA A 211 -9.00 -2.83 -25.57
C ALA A 211 -9.42 -4.14 -24.92
N LEU A 212 -8.68 -5.21 -25.24
CA LEU A 212 -8.89 -6.58 -24.79
C LEU A 212 -7.75 -7.06 -23.86
N PHE A 213 -6.74 -6.22 -23.68
CA PHE A 213 -5.53 -6.54 -22.93
C PHE A 213 -5.03 -5.32 -22.15
N ALA A 214 -4.24 -5.58 -21.11
CA ALA A 214 -3.41 -4.58 -20.45
C ALA A 214 -1.93 -4.87 -20.75
N LEU A 215 -1.11 -3.82 -20.76
CA LEU A 215 0.34 -3.94 -20.93
C LEU A 215 1.02 -3.91 -19.56
N LEU A 216 1.83 -4.93 -19.27
CA LEU A 216 2.67 -4.96 -18.08
C LEU A 216 3.99 -4.24 -18.37
N ARG A 217 4.60 -3.66 -17.34
CA ARG A 217 5.97 -3.16 -17.48
C ARG A 217 6.92 -4.33 -17.74
N THR A 218 7.69 -4.21 -18.81
CA THR A 218 8.76 -5.14 -19.18
C THR A 218 10.06 -4.35 -19.35
N GLU A 219 11.18 -5.06 -19.46
CA GLU A 219 12.42 -4.45 -19.93
C GLU A 219 12.22 -3.82 -21.32
N PRO A 220 13.01 -2.79 -21.68
CA PRO A 220 12.94 -2.18 -23.00
C PRO A 220 13.12 -3.25 -24.10
N LEU A 221 12.14 -3.33 -24.99
CA LEU A 221 12.15 -4.28 -26.10
C LEU A 221 12.99 -3.72 -27.26
N ALA A 222 13.71 -4.59 -27.97
CA ALA A 222 14.36 -4.24 -29.21
C ALA A 222 13.31 -3.87 -30.28
N GLN A 223 13.68 -3.09 -31.30
CA GLN A 223 12.74 -2.64 -32.35
C GLN A 223 12.00 -3.82 -33.04
N THR A 224 12.70 -4.93 -33.30
CA THR A 224 12.08 -6.14 -33.85
C THR A 224 11.06 -6.78 -32.90
N GLU A 225 11.33 -6.77 -31.61
CA GLU A 225 10.43 -7.30 -30.58
C GLU A 225 9.22 -6.39 -30.36
N GLN A 226 9.40 -5.07 -30.52
CA GLN A 226 8.30 -4.12 -30.49
C GLN A 226 7.35 -4.35 -31.67
N ALA A 227 7.90 -4.50 -32.89
CA ALA A 227 7.10 -4.80 -34.08
C ALA A 227 6.34 -6.13 -33.94
N GLU A 228 6.99 -7.16 -33.39
CA GLU A 228 6.32 -8.44 -33.11
C GLU A 228 5.21 -8.31 -32.09
N ARG A 229 5.44 -7.53 -31.03
CA ARG A 229 4.41 -7.23 -30.04
C ARG A 229 3.20 -6.52 -30.66
N GLU A 230 3.42 -5.49 -31.46
CA GLU A 230 2.37 -4.76 -32.16
C GLU A 230 1.55 -5.69 -33.07
N GLN A 231 2.23 -6.52 -33.87
CA GLN A 231 1.54 -7.52 -34.68
C GLN A 231 0.66 -8.47 -33.85
N MET A 232 1.15 -8.91 -32.70
CA MET A 232 0.37 -9.78 -31.81
C MET A 232 -0.85 -9.08 -31.25
N LEU A 233 -0.74 -7.79 -30.90
CA LEU A 233 -1.85 -6.98 -30.42
C LEU A 233 -2.92 -6.79 -31.51
N ASP A 234 -2.52 -6.50 -32.74
CA ASP A 234 -3.43 -6.34 -33.89
C ASP A 234 -4.18 -7.65 -34.18
N VAL A 235 -3.48 -8.79 -34.17
CA VAL A 235 -4.12 -10.10 -34.40
C VAL A 235 -5.05 -10.47 -33.23
N MET A 236 -4.69 -10.13 -31.99
CA MET A 236 -5.53 -10.34 -30.83
C MET A 236 -6.80 -9.49 -30.89
N GLU A 237 -6.69 -8.24 -31.33
CA GLU A 237 -7.83 -7.34 -31.53
C GLU A 237 -8.76 -7.87 -32.64
N SER A 238 -8.21 -8.29 -33.78
CA SER A 238 -8.98 -8.88 -34.89
C SER A 238 -9.64 -10.21 -34.51
N SER A 239 -9.04 -10.96 -33.58
CA SER A 239 -9.58 -12.20 -33.01
C SER A 239 -10.55 -11.96 -31.83
N GLN A 240 -10.93 -10.71 -31.56
CA GLN A 240 -11.81 -10.31 -30.47
C GLN A 240 -11.39 -10.82 -29.07
N GLY A 241 -10.08 -10.97 -28.86
CA GLY A 241 -9.49 -11.44 -27.60
C GLY A 241 -9.54 -12.96 -27.40
N ASP A 242 -9.96 -13.73 -28.38
CA ASP A 242 -9.86 -15.19 -28.35
C ASP A 242 -8.40 -15.62 -28.52
N VAL A 243 -7.80 -16.09 -27.43
CA VAL A 243 -6.39 -16.49 -27.35
C VAL A 243 -6.10 -17.68 -28.28
N SER A 244 -7.03 -18.64 -28.39
CA SER A 244 -6.88 -19.82 -29.25
C SER A 244 -6.92 -19.42 -30.73
N LEU A 245 -7.84 -18.54 -31.11
CA LEU A 245 -7.94 -18.00 -32.48
C LEU A 245 -6.72 -17.13 -32.82
N THR A 246 -6.26 -16.32 -31.86
CA THR A 246 -5.04 -15.51 -31.98
C THR A 246 -3.82 -16.40 -32.27
N ALA A 247 -3.64 -17.49 -31.53
CA ALA A 247 -2.55 -18.45 -31.74
C ALA A 247 -2.61 -19.05 -33.15
N LYS A 248 -3.81 -19.49 -33.57
CA LYS A 248 -4.03 -20.05 -34.92
C LYS A 248 -3.71 -19.04 -36.02
N ASN A 249 -4.16 -17.80 -35.89
CA ASN A 249 -3.94 -16.73 -36.87
C ASN A 249 -2.45 -16.33 -36.97
N LEU A 250 -1.72 -16.45 -35.86
CA LEU A 250 -0.25 -16.22 -35.80
C LEU A 250 0.56 -17.46 -36.20
N GLY A 251 -0.07 -18.59 -36.51
CA GLY A 251 0.61 -19.84 -36.89
C GLY A 251 1.44 -20.48 -35.78
N MET A 252 1.06 -20.28 -34.52
CA MET A 252 1.78 -20.80 -33.34
C MET A 252 0.86 -21.61 -32.42
N THR A 253 1.45 -22.40 -31.53
CA THR A 253 0.70 -23.09 -30.48
C THR A 253 0.32 -22.11 -29.33
N GLN A 254 -0.70 -22.45 -28.56
CA GLN A 254 -1.14 -21.63 -27.44
C GLN A 254 -0.03 -21.45 -26.40
N ASP A 255 0.77 -22.49 -26.11
CA ASP A 255 1.89 -22.41 -25.15
C ASP A 255 2.96 -21.41 -25.60
N ILE A 256 3.25 -21.36 -26.93
CA ILE A 256 4.20 -20.39 -27.50
C ILE A 256 3.62 -18.98 -27.39
N LEU A 257 2.33 -18.80 -27.67
CA LEU A 257 1.65 -17.51 -27.54
C LEU A 257 1.67 -17.01 -26.08
N ASP A 258 1.37 -17.89 -25.12
CA ASP A 258 1.39 -17.54 -23.70
C ASP A 258 2.80 -17.17 -23.22
N ALA A 259 3.83 -17.88 -23.70
CA ALA A 259 5.22 -17.52 -23.41
C ALA A 259 5.60 -16.15 -23.99
N LYS A 260 5.15 -15.83 -25.21
CA LYS A 260 5.36 -14.52 -25.86
C LYS A 260 4.56 -13.42 -25.17
N PHE A 261 3.32 -13.67 -24.79
CA PHE A 261 2.53 -12.73 -23.99
C PHE A 261 3.25 -12.35 -22.69
N LYS A 262 3.79 -13.35 -21.98
CA LYS A 262 4.60 -13.12 -20.79
C LYS A 262 5.87 -12.32 -21.09
N LYS A 263 6.59 -12.65 -22.17
CA LYS A 263 7.82 -11.96 -22.58
C LYS A 263 7.54 -10.48 -22.92
N TYR A 264 6.48 -10.22 -23.66
CA TYR A 264 6.14 -8.88 -24.16
C TYR A 264 5.20 -8.10 -23.23
N GLY A 265 4.89 -8.67 -22.06
CA GLY A 265 4.03 -8.01 -21.06
C GLY A 265 2.59 -7.86 -21.50
N ILE A 266 2.08 -8.71 -22.39
CA ILE A 266 0.68 -8.66 -22.81
C ILE A 266 -0.16 -9.47 -21.83
N ARG A 267 -1.17 -8.85 -21.23
CA ARG A 267 -2.10 -9.51 -20.30
C ARG A 267 -3.53 -9.45 -20.83
N PRO A 268 -4.05 -10.55 -21.39
CA PRO A 268 -5.46 -10.63 -21.80
C PRO A 268 -6.39 -10.39 -20.61
N LEU A 269 -7.44 -9.59 -20.81
CA LEU A 269 -8.42 -9.27 -19.78
C LEU A 269 -9.55 -10.30 -19.69
N GLY A 270 -9.86 -10.99 -20.81
CA GLY A 270 -10.99 -11.91 -20.95
C GLY A 270 -12.34 -11.20 -21.17
N PHE A 271 -12.32 -9.90 -21.39
CA PHE A 271 -13.44 -9.03 -21.75
C PHE A 271 -12.89 -7.78 -22.43
N THR A 272 -13.78 -7.01 -23.05
CA THR A 272 -13.41 -5.75 -23.72
C THR A 272 -13.72 -4.57 -22.81
N VAL A 273 -12.79 -3.61 -22.74
CA VAL A 273 -13.01 -2.30 -22.12
C VAL A 273 -13.00 -1.24 -23.19
N LYS A 274 -14.04 -0.41 -23.27
CA LYS A 274 -14.19 0.67 -24.22
C LYS A 274 -14.22 2.00 -23.47
N CYS A 275 -13.52 3.00 -23.98
CA CYS A 275 -13.68 4.39 -23.57
C CYS A 275 -14.72 5.05 -24.49
N ASN A 276 -15.86 5.45 -23.96
CA ASN A 276 -16.87 6.16 -24.74
C ASN A 276 -16.49 7.64 -24.95
N TRP A 277 -16.06 8.26 -23.88
CA TRP A 277 -15.59 9.64 -23.90
C TRP A 277 -14.56 9.88 -22.77
N TYR A 278 -13.76 10.89 -22.97
CA TYR A 278 -12.76 11.39 -22.01
C TYR A 278 -12.94 12.91 -21.89
N ASN A 279 -12.78 13.47 -20.70
CA ASN A 279 -12.84 14.90 -20.45
C ASN A 279 -11.79 15.31 -19.41
N THR A 280 -11.15 16.46 -19.63
CA THR A 280 -10.23 17.09 -18.68
C THR A 280 -10.73 18.47 -18.33
N GLU A 281 -10.94 18.73 -17.05
CA GLU A 281 -11.21 20.07 -16.54
C GLU A 281 -9.91 20.70 -16.05
N TYR A 282 -9.71 21.97 -16.36
CA TYR A 282 -8.51 22.71 -15.98
C TYR A 282 -8.86 23.79 -14.95
N TYR A 283 -7.90 24.09 -14.07
CA TYR A 283 -8.03 25.26 -13.20
C TYR A 283 -8.10 26.53 -14.01
N SER A 284 -8.97 27.46 -13.60
CA SER A 284 -9.17 28.75 -14.28
C SER A 284 -7.82 29.44 -14.52
N GLN A 285 -7.54 29.80 -15.79
CA GLN A 285 -6.34 30.51 -16.24
C GLN A 285 -5.01 29.73 -16.12
N THR A 286 -5.02 28.40 -16.00
CA THR A 286 -3.81 27.58 -15.97
C THR A 286 -3.95 26.39 -16.92
N ASP A 287 -2.82 25.83 -17.36
CA ASP A 287 -2.76 24.56 -18.11
C ASP A 287 -2.70 23.34 -17.16
N MET A 288 -2.99 23.56 -15.87
CA MET A 288 -2.98 22.50 -14.87
C MET A 288 -4.35 21.83 -14.81
N ALA A 289 -4.39 20.52 -15.07
CA ALA A 289 -5.62 19.75 -14.97
C ALA A 289 -6.13 19.76 -13.52
N GLN A 290 -7.40 20.11 -13.34
CA GLN A 290 -8.12 20.07 -12.08
C GLN A 290 -8.67 18.67 -11.87
N GLU A 291 -9.29 18.11 -12.89
CA GLU A 291 -9.91 16.81 -12.89
C GLU A 291 -9.88 16.21 -14.29
N PHE A 292 -9.79 14.90 -14.38
CA PHE A 292 -9.96 14.19 -15.63
C PHE A 292 -10.81 12.93 -15.39
N GLN A 293 -11.77 12.74 -16.30
CA GLN A 293 -12.82 11.74 -16.20
C GLN A 293 -12.89 10.93 -17.49
N SER A 294 -13.30 9.67 -17.38
CA SER A 294 -13.52 8.80 -18.54
C SER A 294 -14.75 7.93 -18.32
N GLU A 295 -15.60 7.82 -19.33
CA GLU A 295 -16.67 6.83 -19.30
C GLU A 295 -16.18 5.53 -19.88
N LEU A 296 -16.00 4.54 -19.01
CA LEU A 296 -15.61 3.18 -19.39
C LEU A 296 -16.83 2.27 -19.48
N VAL A 297 -16.85 1.46 -20.53
CA VAL A 297 -17.85 0.42 -20.77
C VAL A 297 -17.15 -0.92 -20.84
N VAL A 298 -17.65 -1.89 -20.07
CA VAL A 298 -17.22 -3.29 -20.14
C VAL A 298 -18.16 -4.05 -21.04
N ILE A 299 -17.59 -4.75 -22.02
CA ILE A 299 -18.34 -5.55 -23.01
C ILE A 299 -17.88 -7.00 -22.88
N GLU A 300 -18.85 -7.92 -22.72
CA GLU A 300 -18.60 -9.35 -22.66
C GLU A 300 -19.62 -10.09 -23.52
N GLY A 301 -19.13 -11.01 -24.37
CA GLY A 301 -20.00 -11.71 -25.31
C GLY A 301 -20.77 -10.78 -26.27
N GLY A 302 -20.21 -9.63 -26.64
CA GLY A 302 -20.83 -8.64 -27.50
C GLY A 302 -21.90 -7.77 -26.83
N ARG A 303 -22.08 -7.86 -25.52
CA ARG A 303 -23.07 -7.07 -24.76
C ARG A 303 -22.41 -6.18 -23.73
N GLU A 304 -22.90 -4.97 -23.57
CA GLU A 304 -22.49 -4.08 -22.48
C GLU A 304 -22.99 -4.66 -21.14
N VAL A 305 -22.06 -4.99 -20.25
CA VAL A 305 -22.36 -5.60 -18.94
C VAL A 305 -22.16 -4.61 -17.79
N MET A 306 -21.34 -3.57 -17.99
CA MET A 306 -21.10 -2.54 -16.99
C MET A 306 -20.68 -1.25 -17.66
N LYS A 307 -21.12 -0.12 -17.11
CA LYS A 307 -20.77 1.22 -17.54
C LYS A 307 -20.50 2.08 -16.30
N LYS A 308 -19.40 2.82 -16.29
CA LYS A 308 -19.05 3.71 -15.19
C LYS A 308 -18.22 4.89 -15.68
N VAL A 309 -18.52 6.09 -15.18
CA VAL A 309 -17.62 7.24 -15.24
C VAL A 309 -16.60 7.05 -14.12
N ILE A 310 -15.33 7.03 -14.48
CA ILE A 310 -14.22 6.93 -13.53
C ILE A 310 -13.51 8.28 -13.42
N GLU A 311 -13.00 8.52 -12.21
CA GLU A 311 -12.24 9.69 -11.80
C GLU A 311 -11.03 9.23 -10.99
N VAL A 312 -10.14 10.16 -10.66
CA VAL A 312 -9.08 9.90 -9.69
C VAL A 312 -9.73 9.43 -8.37
N ASN A 313 -9.31 8.30 -7.84
CA ASN A 313 -9.85 7.63 -6.64
C ASN A 313 -11.27 7.01 -6.77
N SER A 314 -11.88 7.03 -7.96
CA SER A 314 -13.17 6.35 -8.22
C SER A 314 -13.05 5.33 -9.36
N PRO A 315 -12.30 4.23 -9.19
CA PRO A 315 -12.00 3.28 -10.26
C PRO A 315 -13.20 2.44 -10.67
N LEU A 316 -13.13 1.86 -11.88
CA LEU A 316 -14.01 0.78 -12.30
C LEU A 316 -13.42 -0.56 -11.83
N ILE A 317 -14.26 -1.43 -11.25
CA ILE A 317 -13.86 -2.78 -10.81
C ILE A 317 -14.74 -3.80 -11.51
N TYR A 318 -14.13 -4.72 -12.25
CA TYR A 318 -14.83 -5.82 -12.91
C TYR A 318 -14.01 -7.11 -12.86
N LYS A 319 -14.63 -8.23 -12.48
CA LYS A 319 -13.99 -9.55 -12.29
C LYS A 319 -12.67 -9.50 -11.48
N GLY A 320 -12.62 -8.62 -10.46
CA GLY A 320 -11.44 -8.45 -9.61
C GLY A 320 -10.28 -7.70 -10.27
N ILE A 321 -10.50 -7.14 -11.46
CA ILE A 321 -9.57 -6.23 -12.15
C ILE A 321 -10.07 -4.81 -11.90
N THR A 322 -9.17 -3.93 -11.48
CA THR A 322 -9.45 -2.54 -11.16
C THR A 322 -8.78 -1.64 -12.18
N PHE A 323 -9.54 -0.70 -12.75
CA PHE A 323 -9.10 0.30 -13.71
C PHE A 323 -9.11 1.66 -13.01
N TYR A 324 -7.92 2.19 -12.73
CA TYR A 324 -7.75 3.50 -12.11
C TYR A 324 -7.46 4.54 -13.19
N GLN A 325 -8.10 5.69 -13.12
CA GLN A 325 -7.72 6.86 -13.90
C GLN A 325 -6.33 7.33 -13.42
N SER A 326 -5.32 7.24 -14.27
CA SER A 326 -3.92 7.44 -13.89
C SER A 326 -3.28 8.61 -14.63
N SER A 327 -3.51 8.71 -15.92
CA SER A 327 -2.91 9.74 -16.77
C SER A 327 -3.82 10.05 -17.97
N TYR A 328 -3.40 10.98 -18.78
CA TYR A 328 -4.04 11.32 -20.04
C TYR A 328 -2.99 11.84 -21.03
N GLY A 329 -3.32 11.90 -22.29
CA GLY A 329 -2.44 12.41 -23.32
C GLY A 329 -3.10 12.38 -24.69
N MET A 330 -2.30 12.66 -25.71
CA MET A 330 -2.72 12.56 -27.12
C MET A 330 -1.96 11.43 -27.80
N VAL A 331 -2.63 10.71 -28.71
CA VAL A 331 -1.99 9.64 -29.46
C VAL A 331 -0.98 10.26 -30.42
N PRO A 332 0.34 9.99 -30.28
CA PRO A 332 1.36 10.46 -31.22
C PRO A 332 1.09 9.90 -32.62
N ASN A 333 1.35 10.70 -33.65
CA ASN A 333 1.17 10.31 -35.06
C ASN A 333 -0.25 9.82 -35.44
N ALA A 334 -1.26 10.13 -34.64
CA ALA A 334 -2.65 9.80 -34.94
C ALA A 334 -3.21 10.73 -36.04
N VAL A 335 -4.43 10.44 -36.48
CA VAL A 335 -5.19 11.18 -37.49
C VAL A 335 -5.60 12.58 -36.98
N GLY A 336 -4.71 13.27 -36.31
CA GLY A 336 -4.93 14.61 -35.77
C GLY A 336 -4.75 15.71 -36.82
N THR A 337 -5.15 16.93 -36.45
CA THR A 337 -5.02 18.12 -37.28
C THR A 337 -4.02 19.07 -36.66
N PHE A 338 -2.96 19.38 -37.41
CA PHE A 338 -1.96 20.38 -37.04
C PHE A 338 -2.43 21.77 -37.52
N ILE A 339 -2.43 22.72 -36.62
CA ILE A 339 -2.73 24.11 -36.92
C ILE A 339 -1.40 24.85 -37.06
N LEU A 340 -1.02 25.17 -38.28
CA LEU A 340 0.19 25.90 -38.60
C LEU A 340 -0.18 27.30 -39.12
N LYS A 341 0.65 28.30 -38.80
CA LYS A 341 0.55 29.62 -39.40
C LYS A 341 1.80 29.88 -40.24
N THR A 342 1.65 30.04 -41.54
CA THR A 342 2.72 30.39 -42.44
C THR A 342 2.76 31.91 -42.61
N ILE A 343 3.93 32.51 -42.42
CA ILE A 343 4.14 33.96 -42.51
C ILE A 343 5.21 34.21 -43.58
N PRO A 344 4.87 34.77 -44.73
CA PRO A 344 5.85 35.14 -45.75
C PRO A 344 6.77 36.27 -45.24
N LYS A 345 7.96 36.40 -45.82
CA LYS A 345 8.94 37.43 -45.45
C LYS A 345 8.34 38.86 -45.46
N ASN A 346 7.45 39.13 -46.43
CA ASN A 346 6.75 40.38 -46.55
C ASN A 346 5.25 40.11 -46.71
N GLY A 347 4.47 40.19 -45.63
CA GLY A 347 3.01 40.00 -45.70
C GLY A 347 2.37 39.44 -44.44
N THR A 348 1.06 39.26 -44.53
CA THR A 348 0.25 38.62 -43.47
C THR A 348 0.28 37.10 -43.64
N GLY A 349 0.31 36.39 -42.53
CA GLY A 349 0.36 34.92 -42.54
C GLY A 349 -1.01 34.26 -42.65
N ASP A 350 -1.05 33.11 -43.30
CA ASP A 350 -2.23 32.26 -43.42
C ASP A 350 -2.20 31.12 -42.40
N THR A 351 -3.37 30.76 -41.86
CA THR A 351 -3.51 29.60 -40.96
C THR A 351 -3.94 28.38 -41.76
N LEU A 352 -3.21 27.30 -41.62
CA LEU A 352 -3.41 26.02 -42.29
C LEU A 352 -3.80 24.94 -41.30
N ASN A 353 -4.82 24.15 -41.67
CA ASN A 353 -5.21 22.93 -40.94
C ASN A 353 -4.74 21.72 -41.76
N LEU A 354 -3.74 21.01 -41.25
CA LEU A 354 -3.04 19.99 -42.01
C LEU A 354 -3.05 18.66 -41.24
N LYS A 355 -3.10 17.57 -41.98
CA LYS A 355 -2.96 16.21 -41.45
C LYS A 355 -1.52 15.69 -41.58
N PHE A 356 -1.19 14.66 -40.83
CA PHE A 356 0.08 13.96 -40.95
C PHE A 356 0.27 13.47 -42.40
N GLY A 357 1.46 13.64 -42.96
CA GLY A 357 1.79 13.32 -44.35
C GLY A 357 1.26 14.33 -45.37
N GLN A 358 0.47 15.34 -44.99
CA GLN A 358 -0.04 16.33 -45.89
C GLN A 358 1.01 17.40 -46.22
N SER A 359 1.10 17.74 -47.51
CA SER A 359 2.00 18.77 -48.01
C SER A 359 1.27 20.10 -48.17
N PHE A 360 1.99 21.20 -48.01
CA PHE A 360 1.51 22.58 -48.19
C PHE A 360 2.61 23.41 -48.85
N LEU A 361 2.21 24.53 -49.47
CA LEU A 361 3.12 25.51 -50.02
C LEU A 361 3.25 26.69 -49.08
N ILE A 362 4.47 27.22 -48.95
CA ILE A 362 4.71 28.43 -48.18
C ILE A 362 4.41 29.63 -49.05
N PRO A 363 3.45 30.51 -48.64
CA PRO A 363 3.04 31.66 -49.46
C PRO A 363 4.21 32.57 -49.82
N GLY A 364 4.26 33.00 -51.09
CA GLY A 364 5.33 33.89 -51.59
C GLY A 364 6.68 33.18 -51.85
N THR A 365 6.72 31.87 -51.73
CA THR A 365 7.89 31.04 -52.05
C THR A 365 7.46 29.80 -52.86
N ASN A 366 8.42 29.12 -53.49
CA ASN A 366 8.17 27.81 -54.13
C ASN A 366 8.57 26.64 -53.22
N THR A 367 8.73 26.91 -51.93
CA THR A 367 9.08 25.90 -50.94
C THR A 367 7.83 25.13 -50.53
N ARG A 368 7.93 23.78 -50.61
CA ARG A 368 6.89 22.85 -50.13
C ARG A 368 7.30 22.29 -48.79
N GLY A 369 6.40 22.29 -47.81
CA GLY A 369 6.55 21.59 -46.54
C GLY A 369 5.65 20.35 -46.49
N THR A 370 6.11 19.26 -45.90
CA THR A 370 5.33 18.04 -45.64
C THR A 370 5.50 17.65 -44.18
N ILE A 371 4.40 17.42 -43.48
CA ILE A 371 4.45 16.98 -42.06
C ILE A 371 4.86 15.53 -42.04
N VAL A 372 6.04 15.24 -41.47
CA VAL A 372 6.64 13.88 -41.42
C VAL A 372 6.83 13.34 -40.05
N ASN A 373 6.80 14.18 -39.01
CA ASN A 373 6.94 13.75 -37.63
C ASN A 373 6.22 14.67 -36.65
N PHE A 374 5.95 14.15 -35.45
CA PHE A 374 5.34 14.89 -34.36
C PHE A 374 5.86 14.37 -33.01
N SER A 375 6.10 15.26 -32.09
CA SER A 375 6.42 14.93 -30.70
C SER A 375 5.59 15.80 -29.75
N PRO A 376 4.87 15.21 -28.78
CA PRO A 376 4.14 15.99 -27.76
C PRO A 376 5.08 16.69 -26.78
N ALA A 377 6.30 16.19 -26.59
CA ALA A 377 7.29 16.76 -25.66
C ALA A 377 8.69 16.52 -26.20
N LEU A 378 9.14 17.43 -27.07
CA LEU A 378 10.47 17.34 -27.70
C LEU A 378 11.54 17.97 -26.83
N THR A 379 12.66 17.28 -26.64
CA THR A 379 13.88 17.79 -26.01
C THR A 379 15.12 17.27 -26.73
N ARG A 380 16.27 17.85 -26.40
CA ARG A 380 17.55 17.36 -26.86
C ARG A 380 18.18 16.49 -25.76
N ASP A 381 18.52 15.27 -26.08
CA ASP A 381 19.31 14.40 -25.18
C ASP A 381 20.72 15.00 -25.00
N ASN A 382 21.07 15.29 -23.77
CA ASN A 382 22.36 15.91 -23.41
C ASN A 382 23.57 15.01 -23.73
N ASN A 383 23.40 13.69 -23.80
CA ASN A 383 24.47 12.74 -24.02
C ASN A 383 24.71 12.47 -25.51
N THR A 384 23.64 12.34 -26.30
CA THR A 384 23.70 11.98 -27.72
C THR A 384 23.53 13.19 -28.64
N GLY A 385 23.00 14.30 -28.14
CA GLY A 385 22.62 15.47 -28.92
C GLY A 385 21.39 15.26 -29.82
N ASN A 386 20.77 14.08 -29.79
CA ASN A 386 19.61 13.76 -30.58
C ASN A 386 18.33 14.37 -30.01
N LEU A 387 17.36 14.63 -30.87
CA LEU A 387 16.02 15.02 -30.46
C LEU A 387 15.23 13.80 -30.04
N VAL A 388 14.68 13.81 -28.84
CA VAL A 388 13.91 12.71 -28.24
C VAL A 388 12.59 13.21 -27.65
N THR A 389 11.57 12.37 -27.68
CA THR A 389 10.31 12.63 -26.97
C THR A 389 10.48 12.15 -25.52
N TYR A 390 10.32 13.06 -24.55
CA TYR A 390 10.51 12.74 -23.12
C TYR A 390 9.20 12.57 -22.34
N SER A 391 8.06 12.89 -22.97
CA SER A 391 6.72 12.74 -22.36
C SER A 391 5.68 12.51 -23.44
N GLU A 392 4.66 11.76 -23.13
CA GLU A 392 3.48 11.60 -24.00
C GLU A 392 2.47 12.75 -23.84
N ASN A 393 2.63 13.59 -22.82
CA ASN A 393 1.82 14.77 -22.59
C ASN A 393 2.35 15.96 -23.43
N MET A 394 1.44 16.87 -23.82
CA MET A 394 1.73 18.08 -24.61
C MET A 394 2.50 19.15 -23.82
N VAL A 395 3.70 18.81 -23.35
CA VAL A 395 4.54 19.68 -22.51
C VAL A 395 5.36 20.67 -23.35
N ASN A 396 5.97 20.18 -24.43
CA ASN A 396 6.75 20.97 -25.39
C ASN A 396 6.56 20.41 -26.79
N PRO A 397 5.36 20.57 -27.37
CA PRO A 397 5.03 19.95 -28.63
C PRO A 397 5.82 20.56 -29.80
N GLY A 398 6.27 19.66 -30.67
CA GLY A 398 6.97 20.01 -31.90
C GLY A 398 6.49 19.21 -33.10
N VAL A 399 6.44 19.83 -34.25
CA VAL A 399 6.12 19.21 -35.51
C VAL A 399 7.37 19.14 -36.39
N GLY A 400 7.67 17.94 -36.90
CA GLY A 400 8.75 17.70 -37.85
C GLY A 400 8.25 17.88 -39.29
N ILE A 401 8.85 18.78 -40.04
CA ILE A 401 8.45 19.11 -41.42
C ILE A 401 9.65 18.87 -42.32
N GLU A 402 9.43 18.08 -43.37
CA GLU A 402 10.36 17.96 -44.50
C GLU A 402 10.06 19.10 -45.49
N PHE A 403 11.07 19.89 -45.76
CA PHE A 403 11.01 20.99 -46.72
C PHE A 403 11.70 20.61 -48.03
N ASP A 404 11.05 20.97 -49.16
CA ASP A 404 11.64 20.89 -50.47
C ASP A 404 11.66 22.31 -51.05
N SER A 405 12.84 22.91 -51.07
CA SER A 405 13.05 24.33 -51.44
C SER A 405 13.92 24.41 -52.70
N PRO A 406 13.51 25.19 -53.70
CA PRO A 406 14.32 25.36 -54.90
C PRO A 406 15.72 25.95 -54.64
N ASN A 407 15.85 26.73 -53.56
CA ASN A 407 17.10 27.43 -53.20
C ASN A 407 17.97 26.68 -52.17
N ALA A 408 17.35 25.90 -51.29
CA ALA A 408 18.04 25.23 -50.19
C ALA A 408 18.03 23.67 -50.32
N GLY A 409 17.36 23.12 -51.35
CA GLY A 409 17.18 21.67 -51.47
C GLY A 409 16.23 21.09 -50.43
N LYS A 410 16.37 19.75 -50.19
CA LYS A 410 15.58 19.07 -49.16
C LYS A 410 16.24 19.13 -47.81
N PHE A 411 15.48 19.49 -46.78
CA PHE A 411 15.92 19.48 -45.40
C PHE A 411 14.73 19.24 -44.46
N THR A 412 15.01 18.76 -43.26
CA THR A 412 13.99 18.55 -42.22
C THR A 412 14.20 19.50 -41.06
N GLY A 413 13.14 20.18 -40.64
CA GLY A 413 13.13 21.11 -39.51
C GLY A 413 12.08 20.71 -38.48
N TRP A 414 12.40 20.94 -37.21
CA TRP A 414 11.43 20.82 -36.14
C TRP A 414 10.94 22.20 -35.72
N ILE A 415 9.65 22.40 -35.68
CA ILE A 415 9.00 23.65 -35.28
C ILE A 415 8.30 23.40 -33.94
N LEU A 416 8.78 24.07 -32.89
CA LEU A 416 8.26 23.93 -31.55
C LEU A 416 7.23 25.00 -31.23
N LYS A 417 6.11 24.63 -30.63
CA LYS A 417 5.04 25.53 -30.22
C LYS A 417 5.53 26.64 -29.29
N ARG A 418 6.40 26.26 -28.29
CA ARG A 418 6.95 27.19 -27.30
C ARG A 418 8.11 28.06 -27.79
N TYR A 419 8.73 27.68 -28.92
CA TYR A 419 9.92 28.34 -29.48
C TYR A 419 9.64 28.68 -30.95
N PRO A 420 8.83 29.74 -31.25
CA PRO A 420 8.42 30.08 -32.61
C PRO A 420 9.59 30.44 -33.55
N GLU A 421 10.74 30.79 -32.99
CA GLU A 421 11.98 31.06 -33.73
C GLU A 421 12.52 29.83 -34.44
N THR A 422 12.18 28.62 -33.98
CA THR A 422 12.60 27.35 -34.64
C THR A 422 11.94 27.19 -36.01
N GLY A 423 10.89 27.93 -36.31
CA GLY A 423 10.19 27.88 -37.58
C GLY A 423 10.62 28.97 -38.57
N VAL A 424 11.73 29.69 -38.32
CA VAL A 424 12.30 30.63 -39.30
C VAL A 424 13.08 29.87 -40.36
N LEU A 425 12.66 30.06 -41.63
CA LEU A 425 13.28 29.37 -42.76
C LEU A 425 14.45 30.21 -43.36
N PRO A 426 15.32 29.58 -44.16
CA PRO A 426 16.48 30.27 -44.75
C PRO A 426 16.14 31.44 -45.64
N ASP A 427 14.95 31.48 -46.23
CA ASP A 427 14.46 32.57 -47.08
C ASP A 427 13.85 33.75 -46.29
N GLY A 428 13.79 33.64 -44.98
CA GLY A 428 13.21 34.64 -44.06
C GLY A 428 11.70 34.53 -43.87
N SER A 429 11.03 33.55 -44.47
CA SER A 429 9.65 33.19 -44.13
C SER A 429 9.61 32.44 -42.77
N GLN A 430 8.46 32.43 -42.14
CA GLN A 430 8.30 31.77 -40.83
C GLN A 430 7.07 30.86 -40.84
N ILE A 431 7.21 29.71 -40.18
CA ILE A 431 6.11 28.81 -39.84
C ILE A 431 5.99 28.78 -38.32
N LYS A 432 4.78 29.02 -37.81
CA LYS A 432 4.48 28.88 -36.38
C LYS A 432 3.58 27.68 -36.18
N PHE A 433 3.94 26.83 -35.24
CA PHE A 433 3.08 25.76 -34.76
C PHE A 433 2.13 26.36 -33.72
N ILE A 434 0.84 26.50 -34.10
CA ILE A 434 -0.18 27.11 -33.26
C ILE A 434 -0.76 26.09 -32.30
N ASP A 435 -1.26 24.95 -32.83
CA ASP A 435 -1.87 23.91 -32.04
C ASP A 435 -1.94 22.56 -32.76
N TYR A 436 -2.31 21.53 -32.01
CA TYR A 436 -2.56 20.19 -32.53
C TYR A 436 -3.85 19.65 -31.89
N TRP A 437 -4.80 19.26 -32.72
CA TRP A 437 -6.02 18.60 -32.31
C TRP A 437 -5.92 17.13 -32.71
N GLY A 438 -5.62 16.28 -31.72
CA GLY A 438 -5.49 14.84 -31.89
C GLY A 438 -6.56 14.09 -31.15
N VAL A 439 -6.52 12.77 -31.27
CA VAL A 439 -7.34 11.87 -30.45
C VAL A 439 -6.71 11.80 -29.07
N GLU A 440 -7.44 12.25 -28.07
CA GLU A 440 -7.04 12.12 -26.68
C GLU A 440 -7.20 10.67 -26.22
N TYR A 441 -6.37 10.25 -25.28
CA TYR A 441 -6.49 8.97 -24.62
C TYR A 441 -6.57 9.13 -23.11
N THR A 442 -7.31 8.24 -22.49
CA THR A 442 -7.25 8.02 -21.06
C THR A 442 -6.20 7.00 -20.72
N GLY A 443 -5.26 7.35 -19.84
CA GLY A 443 -4.26 6.44 -19.32
C GLY A 443 -4.77 5.75 -18.06
N LEU A 444 -4.95 4.45 -18.12
CA LEU A 444 -5.48 3.63 -17.06
C LEU A 444 -4.38 2.77 -16.43
N GLN A 445 -4.26 2.82 -15.11
CA GLN A 445 -3.56 1.77 -14.39
C GLN A 445 -4.52 0.60 -14.17
N VAL A 446 -4.11 -0.57 -14.63
CA VAL A 446 -4.92 -1.80 -14.56
C VAL A 446 -4.28 -2.75 -13.59
N SER A 447 -4.98 -3.09 -12.51
CA SER A 447 -4.44 -3.98 -11.49
C SER A 447 -5.41 -5.08 -11.08
N LYS A 448 -4.85 -6.23 -10.73
CA LYS A 448 -5.56 -7.32 -10.08
C LYS A 448 -4.74 -7.77 -8.89
N ASP A 449 -5.32 -7.68 -7.69
CA ASP A 449 -4.69 -8.16 -6.47
C ASP A 449 -5.68 -9.02 -5.67
N PRO A 450 -5.67 -10.34 -5.89
CA PRO A 450 -6.56 -11.26 -5.16
C PRO A 450 -6.18 -11.43 -3.69
N GLY A 451 -5.02 -10.95 -3.25
CA GLY A 451 -4.55 -11.04 -1.87
C GLY A 451 -4.97 -9.87 -0.99
N VAL A 452 -5.41 -8.76 -1.59
CA VAL A 452 -5.67 -7.50 -0.86
C VAL A 452 -6.72 -7.63 0.24
N TRP A 453 -7.79 -8.41 0.01
CA TRP A 453 -8.84 -8.62 1.02
C TRP A 453 -8.31 -9.31 2.28
N LEU A 454 -7.35 -10.25 2.10
CA LEU A 454 -6.70 -10.93 3.23
C LEU A 454 -5.82 -9.96 4.02
N ILE A 455 -5.15 -9.03 3.33
CA ILE A 455 -4.35 -7.97 3.96
C ILE A 455 -5.26 -7.04 4.78
N TYR A 456 -6.42 -6.65 4.26
CA TYR A 456 -7.38 -5.82 5.03
C TYR A 456 -7.91 -6.55 6.26
N LEU A 457 -8.31 -7.82 6.11
CA LEU A 457 -8.74 -8.65 7.25
C LEU A 457 -7.63 -8.77 8.29
N ALA A 458 -6.41 -9.05 7.86
CA ALA A 458 -5.24 -9.14 8.73
C ALA A 458 -4.95 -7.81 9.46
N SER A 459 -5.11 -6.68 8.80
CA SER A 459 -4.93 -5.35 9.39
C SER A 459 -5.97 -5.04 10.47
N ILE A 460 -7.22 -5.45 10.26
CA ILE A 460 -8.29 -5.34 11.26
C ILE A 460 -7.96 -6.22 12.48
N ILE A 461 -7.59 -7.48 12.25
CA ILE A 461 -7.22 -8.43 13.33
C ILE A 461 -5.99 -7.89 14.09
N MET A 462 -5.01 -7.31 13.39
CA MET A 462 -3.82 -6.69 13.98
C MET A 462 -4.20 -5.55 14.91
N SER A 463 -5.11 -4.68 14.50
CA SER A 463 -5.57 -3.56 15.31
C SER A 463 -6.21 -4.03 16.63
N PHE A 464 -7.05 -5.08 16.59
CA PHE A 464 -7.59 -5.70 17.80
C PHE A 464 -6.50 -6.36 18.66
N GLY A 465 -5.55 -7.03 18.05
CA GLY A 465 -4.40 -7.64 18.74
C GLY A 465 -3.55 -6.58 19.46
N LEU A 466 -3.23 -5.49 18.79
CA LEU A 466 -2.50 -4.35 19.37
C LEU A 466 -3.28 -3.70 20.52
N TYR A 467 -4.58 -3.46 20.33
CA TYR A 467 -5.42 -2.94 21.39
C TYR A 467 -5.38 -3.85 22.63
N ALA A 468 -5.57 -5.16 22.46
CA ALA A 468 -5.48 -6.11 23.57
C ALA A 468 -4.07 -6.16 24.19
N ALA A 469 -3.03 -6.11 23.33
CA ALA A 469 -1.65 -6.16 23.78
C ALA A 469 -1.20 -4.93 24.54
N PHE A 470 -1.63 -3.71 24.19
CA PHE A 470 -1.16 -2.47 24.80
C PHE A 470 -2.13 -1.88 25.83
N PHE A 471 -3.42 -1.90 25.58
CA PHE A 471 -4.41 -1.19 26.40
C PHE A 471 -5.14 -2.07 27.40
N MET A 472 -5.24 -3.37 27.15
CA MET A 472 -5.87 -4.27 28.10
C MET A 472 -4.83 -4.87 29.07
N SER A 473 -5.24 -5.05 30.34
CA SER A 473 -4.38 -5.57 31.39
C SER A 473 -5.00 -6.77 32.08
N HIS A 474 -4.19 -7.82 32.35
CA HIS A 474 -4.57 -8.90 33.23
C HIS A 474 -4.41 -8.44 34.67
N LYS A 475 -5.51 -8.34 35.41
CA LYS A 475 -5.58 -7.91 36.80
C LYS A 475 -6.01 -9.06 37.68
N LYS A 476 -5.38 -9.18 38.85
CA LYS A 476 -5.69 -10.17 39.88
C LYS A 476 -5.89 -9.42 41.18
N ILE A 477 -6.94 -9.74 41.91
CA ILE A 477 -7.29 -9.12 43.19
C ILE A 477 -7.59 -10.20 44.22
N TRP A 478 -7.15 -9.98 45.46
CA TRP A 478 -7.45 -10.76 46.65
C TRP A 478 -7.92 -9.80 47.72
N ILE A 479 -9.01 -10.13 48.40
CA ILE A 479 -9.58 -9.36 49.52
C ILE A 479 -9.82 -10.33 50.67
N ILE A 480 -9.20 -10.06 51.83
CA ILE A 480 -9.47 -10.75 53.11
C ILE A 480 -10.30 -9.86 53.98
N LEU A 481 -11.38 -10.40 54.52
CA LEU A 481 -12.18 -9.84 55.59
C LEU A 481 -11.89 -10.62 56.85
N ARG A 482 -11.49 -9.93 57.96
CA ARG A 482 -11.25 -10.53 59.24
C ARG A 482 -12.04 -9.80 60.32
N SER A 483 -12.81 -10.53 61.14
CA SER A 483 -13.48 -9.99 62.32
C SER A 483 -12.46 -9.66 63.42
N GLU A 484 -12.48 -8.40 63.91
CA GLU A 484 -11.65 -8.00 65.04
C GLU A 484 -12.48 -8.17 66.34
N THR A 485 -12.10 -9.14 67.18
CA THR A 485 -12.83 -9.55 68.35
C THR A 485 -12.57 -8.67 69.59
N SER A 486 -11.93 -7.51 69.47
CA SER A 486 -11.59 -6.60 70.60
C SER A 486 -12.34 -5.28 70.52
N GLY A 487 -13.40 -5.13 71.34
CA GLY A 487 -14.06 -3.89 71.60
C GLY A 487 -15.50 -3.75 71.04
N GLU A 488 -16.30 -2.92 71.68
CA GLU A 488 -17.71 -2.66 71.40
C GLU A 488 -18.05 -2.54 69.92
N LYS A 489 -19.07 -3.34 69.49
CA LYS A 489 -19.64 -3.44 68.14
C LYS A 489 -18.67 -3.82 67.05
N GLY A 490 -18.64 -5.07 66.69
CA GLY A 490 -17.92 -5.78 65.63
C GLY A 490 -17.28 -4.90 64.54
N SER A 491 -15.94 -4.84 64.52
CA SER A 491 -15.18 -4.25 63.44
C SER A 491 -14.63 -5.34 62.52
N VAL A 492 -14.59 -5.02 61.23
CA VAL A 492 -14.02 -5.90 60.20
C VAL A 492 -12.83 -5.22 59.56
N LYS A 493 -11.69 -5.87 59.66
CA LYS A 493 -10.48 -5.50 58.92
C LYS A 493 -10.55 -6.03 57.50
N ILE A 494 -10.41 -5.13 56.52
CA ILE A 494 -10.36 -5.45 55.08
C ILE A 494 -8.92 -5.27 54.59
N ILE A 495 -8.33 -6.36 54.07
CA ILE A 495 -6.99 -6.35 53.49
C ILE A 495 -7.16 -6.67 52.00
N ALA A 496 -6.90 -5.70 51.14
CA ALA A 496 -6.96 -5.87 49.69
C ALA A 496 -5.56 -5.83 49.11
N GLY A 497 -5.26 -6.83 48.27
CA GLY A 497 -4.01 -6.88 47.51
C GLY A 497 -4.23 -7.31 46.08
N GLY A 498 -3.32 -6.90 45.22
CA GLY A 498 -3.45 -7.27 43.80
C GLY A 498 -2.23 -7.02 42.96
N SER A 499 -2.31 -7.52 41.73
CA SER A 499 -1.29 -7.32 40.71
C SER A 499 -1.93 -7.07 39.35
N ALA A 500 -1.32 -6.20 38.56
CA ALA A 500 -1.70 -5.95 37.19
C ALA A 500 -0.49 -6.16 36.27
N SER A 501 -0.72 -6.76 35.12
CA SER A 501 0.35 -6.98 34.13
C SER A 501 0.83 -5.68 33.50
N LYS A 502 0.01 -4.63 33.51
CA LYS A 502 0.29 -3.29 32.97
C LYS A 502 -0.47 -2.23 33.75
N ASN A 503 0.02 -0.97 33.68
CA ASN A 503 -0.59 0.19 34.28
C ASN A 503 -0.95 -0.02 35.77
N ARG A 504 0.07 -0.28 36.59
CA ARG A 504 -0.04 -0.51 38.03
C ARG A 504 -0.76 0.62 38.75
N LEU A 505 -0.46 1.88 38.41
CA LEU A 505 -1.08 3.07 39.03
C LEU A 505 -2.59 3.13 38.79
N ALA A 506 -3.06 2.84 37.57
CA ALA A 506 -4.49 2.80 37.29
C ALA A 506 -5.18 1.66 38.03
N PHE A 507 -4.50 0.52 38.22
CA PHE A 507 -5.03 -0.58 39.01
C PHE A 507 -5.08 -0.26 40.52
N GLU A 508 -4.10 0.44 41.06
CA GLU A 508 -4.10 0.93 42.44
C GLU A 508 -5.29 1.86 42.70
N ARG A 509 -5.52 2.84 41.82
CA ARG A 509 -6.71 3.70 41.89
C ARG A 509 -8.03 2.91 41.75
N GLU A 510 -8.07 1.83 41.01
CA GLU A 510 -9.23 0.95 40.90
C GLU A 510 -9.52 0.27 42.24
N ILE A 511 -8.49 -0.28 42.92
CA ILE A 511 -8.63 -0.86 44.27
C ILE A 511 -9.09 0.18 45.29
N GLU A 512 -8.52 1.38 45.27
CA GLU A 512 -8.96 2.48 46.14
C GLU A 512 -10.43 2.83 45.95
N ARG A 513 -10.89 2.93 44.70
CA ARG A 513 -12.30 3.17 44.39
C ARG A 513 -13.22 2.05 44.88
N ILE A 514 -12.79 0.78 44.72
CA ILE A 514 -13.53 -0.38 45.24
C ILE A 514 -13.68 -0.27 46.75
N LEU A 515 -12.58 -0.02 47.47
CA LEU A 515 -12.59 0.13 48.93
C LEU A 515 -13.39 1.34 49.41
N SER A 516 -13.23 2.49 48.79
CA SER A 516 -14.01 3.71 49.08
C SER A 516 -15.51 3.49 48.90
N LYS A 517 -15.92 2.78 47.84
CA LYS A 517 -17.31 2.43 47.59
C LYS A 517 -17.86 1.53 48.71
N ILE A 518 -17.09 0.54 49.13
CA ILE A 518 -17.48 -0.35 50.24
C ILE A 518 -17.66 0.48 51.53
N SER A 519 -16.71 1.36 51.87
CA SER A 519 -16.82 2.23 53.06
C SER A 519 -18.07 3.13 53.03
N GLN A 520 -18.27 3.86 51.93
CA GLN A 520 -19.41 4.77 51.75
C GLN A 520 -20.76 4.04 51.89
N THR A 521 -20.90 2.86 51.28
CA THR A 521 -22.14 2.10 51.33
C THR A 521 -22.41 1.60 52.77
N ILE A 522 -21.40 1.12 53.47
CA ILE A 522 -21.55 0.64 54.87
C ILE A 522 -21.81 1.79 55.82
N GLU A 523 -21.17 2.96 55.67
CA GLU A 523 -21.39 4.15 56.46
C GLU A 523 -22.79 4.74 56.20
N GLY A 524 -23.27 4.71 54.95
CA GLY A 524 -24.63 5.14 54.59
C GLY A 524 -25.74 4.20 55.06
N LEU A 525 -25.44 2.94 55.41
CA LEU A 525 -26.37 1.97 55.98
C LEU A 525 -26.54 2.17 57.50
N ARG A 526 -25.78 3.04 58.17
CA ARG A 526 -25.99 3.35 59.61
C ARG A 526 -27.26 4.20 59.73
N PRO A 527 -28.21 3.78 60.58
CA PRO A 527 -29.34 4.66 60.90
C PRO A 527 -28.78 5.95 61.52
N VAL A 528 -29.19 7.09 60.95
CA VAL A 528 -28.97 8.40 61.58
C VAL A 528 -29.58 8.31 62.99
N GLY A 529 -28.71 8.18 64.00
CA GLY A 529 -29.15 8.16 65.40
C GLY A 529 -29.96 9.44 65.69
N ARG A 530 -31.22 9.24 66.03
CA ARG A 530 -31.97 10.32 66.74
C ARG A 530 -31.19 10.62 68.03
N GLU A 531 -30.63 11.82 68.13
CA GLU A 531 -30.30 12.45 69.40
C GLU A 531 -31.54 12.65 70.23
#